data_9615f5283ac13c60c46ec93cf1c5525a
#
_entry.id   9615f5283ac13c60c46ec93cf1c5525a
#
_cell.length_a   1.000
_cell.length_b   1.000
_cell.length_c   1.000
_cell.angle_alpha   90.00
_cell.angle_beta   90.00
_cell.angle_gamma   90.00
#
_symmetry.space_group_name_H-M   'P 1'
#
loop_
_entity.id
_entity.type
_entity.pdbx_description
1 polymer ?
#
loop_
_entity_poly.entity_id
_entity_poly.type
_entity_poly.pdbx_seq_one_letter_code
_entity_poly.pdbx_strand_id
1 'polypeptide(L)'
;MMSTLSYTLGQLAAHVGAEVRGDADLPIQGLATLQEAGPAQLSFLANPQYRKYLPESRAGAVLLTAADADGFAGTALVVANPYLAYASLSHL
;
A
#
# COMPACT_ATOMS: atom_id res chain seq x y z
N MET A 1 -18.26 -16.79 4.37
CA MET A 1 -17.10 -16.55 5.11
C MET A 1 -16.27 -15.46 4.52
N MET A 2 -15.89 -14.55 5.32
CA MET A 2 -15.12 -13.51 4.84
C MET A 2 -13.67 -13.83 4.94
N SER A 3 -12.95 -13.52 3.93
CA SER A 3 -11.54 -13.64 4.00
C SER A 3 -10.99 -12.33 4.41
N THR A 4 -10.32 -12.31 5.53
CA THR A 4 -9.70 -11.12 6.03
C THR A 4 -8.22 -11.26 5.83
N LEU A 5 -7.60 -10.28 5.22
CA LEU A 5 -6.15 -10.26 5.17
C LEU A 5 -5.63 -10.10 6.59
N SER A 6 -4.69 -10.95 6.95
CA SER A 6 -4.09 -10.89 8.27
C SER A 6 -2.60 -11.02 8.12
N TYR A 7 -2.02 -10.04 7.45
CA TYR A 7 -0.59 -10.02 7.15
C TYR A 7 0.03 -8.77 7.71
N THR A 8 1.31 -8.86 8.07
CA THR A 8 2.07 -7.65 8.35
C THR A 8 2.47 -7.02 7.01
N LEU A 9 2.77 -5.74 7.05
CA LEU A 9 3.24 -5.04 5.86
C LEU A 9 4.48 -5.69 5.29
N GLY A 10 5.40 -6.13 6.15
CA GLY A 10 6.60 -6.82 5.69
C GLY A 10 6.31 -8.12 4.96
N GLN A 11 5.28 -8.85 5.39
CA GLN A 11 4.89 -10.07 4.69
C GLN A 11 4.35 -9.76 3.29
N LEU A 12 3.56 -8.70 3.17
CA LEU A 12 3.04 -8.27 1.88
C LEU A 12 4.17 -7.77 0.98
N ALA A 13 5.13 -7.05 1.57
CA ALA A 13 6.29 -6.57 0.82
C ALA A 13 7.08 -7.72 0.23
N ALA A 14 7.28 -8.78 1.02
CA ALA A 14 8.01 -9.95 0.55
C ALA A 14 7.28 -10.65 -0.59
N HIS A 15 5.96 -10.64 -0.53
CA HIS A 15 5.15 -11.29 -1.57
C HIS A 15 5.32 -10.62 -2.93
N VAL A 16 5.48 -9.32 -2.96
CA VAL A 16 5.58 -8.56 -4.22
C VAL A 16 6.98 -8.02 -4.49
N GLY A 17 7.94 -8.35 -3.64
CA GLY A 17 9.30 -7.86 -3.82
C GLY A 17 9.46 -6.36 -3.59
N ALA A 18 8.70 -5.81 -2.65
CA ALA A 18 8.71 -4.39 -2.39
C ALA A 18 9.69 -4.02 -1.29
N GLU A 19 10.11 -2.76 -1.30
CA GLU A 19 10.88 -2.19 -0.21
C GLU A 19 9.94 -1.51 0.77
N VAL A 20 10.06 -1.79 2.07
CA VAL A 20 9.24 -1.15 3.09
C VAL A 20 9.91 0.15 3.53
N ARG A 21 9.16 1.25 3.46
CA ARG A 21 9.59 2.52 4.04
C ARG A 21 8.61 2.85 5.15
N GLY A 22 8.94 2.50 6.38
CA GLY A 22 8.10 2.70 7.54
C GLY A 22 8.03 1.44 8.37
N ASP A 23 6.85 1.17 8.95
CA ASP A 23 6.66 0.09 9.91
C ASP A 23 6.32 -1.23 9.23
N ALA A 24 7.30 -2.13 9.13
CA ALA A 24 7.09 -3.44 8.52
C ALA A 24 6.17 -4.35 9.34
N ASP A 25 6.01 -4.05 10.62
CA ASP A 25 5.16 -4.85 11.50
C ASP A 25 3.70 -4.39 11.49
N LEU A 26 3.39 -3.35 10.74
CA LEU A 26 2.04 -2.83 10.66
C LEU A 26 1.07 -3.89 10.18
N PRO A 27 0.00 -4.20 10.94
CA PRO A 27 -0.96 -5.19 10.48
C PRO A 27 -1.85 -4.60 9.38
N ILE A 28 -2.01 -5.37 8.31
CA ILE A 28 -2.84 -4.98 7.18
C ILE A 28 -3.99 -5.98 7.09
N GLN A 29 -5.20 -5.47 7.13
CA GLN A 29 -6.41 -6.29 7.15
C GLN A 29 -7.22 -6.19 5.87
N GLY A 30 -6.83 -5.35 4.94
CA GLY A 30 -7.57 -5.23 3.68
C GLY A 30 -6.91 -4.25 2.73
N LEU A 31 -7.53 -4.14 1.57
CA LEU A 31 -7.08 -3.26 0.48
C LEU A 31 -8.19 -2.25 0.21
N ALA A 32 -7.82 -1.03 -0.15
CA ALA A 32 -8.80 0.01 -0.46
C ALA A 32 -8.18 1.10 -1.31
N THR A 33 -9.03 1.97 -1.87
CA THR A 33 -8.55 3.12 -2.64
C THR A 33 -7.97 4.17 -1.70
N LEU A 34 -7.24 5.13 -2.28
CA LEU A 34 -6.63 6.19 -1.49
C LEU A 34 -7.66 6.98 -0.68
N GLN A 35 -8.83 7.22 -1.26
CA GLN A 35 -9.85 8.01 -0.59
C GLN A 35 -10.56 7.27 0.53
N GLU A 36 -10.60 5.93 0.43
CA GLU A 36 -11.42 5.13 1.36
C GLU A 36 -10.61 4.35 2.37
N ALA A 37 -9.31 4.20 2.15
CA ALA A 37 -8.49 3.35 3.01
C ALA A 37 -8.37 3.91 4.42
N GLY A 38 -8.45 3.01 5.39
CA GLY A 38 -8.20 3.34 6.79
C GLY A 38 -6.85 2.84 7.25
N PRO A 39 -6.54 3.02 8.55
CA PRO A 39 -5.20 2.72 9.08
C PRO A 39 -4.75 1.26 8.97
N ALA A 40 -5.67 0.33 8.85
CA ALA A 40 -5.36 -1.09 8.71
C ALA A 40 -5.43 -1.55 7.26
N GLN A 41 -5.47 -0.64 6.31
CA GLN A 41 -5.61 -0.98 4.91
C GLN A 41 -4.44 -0.49 4.08
N LEU A 42 -4.13 -1.25 3.04
CA LEU A 42 -3.10 -0.92 2.07
C LEU A 42 -3.77 -0.34 0.83
N SER A 43 -3.26 0.77 0.35
CA SER A 43 -3.74 1.36 -0.89
C SER A 43 -2.63 1.38 -1.93
N PHE A 44 -2.87 2.02 -3.06
CA PHE A 44 -1.87 2.12 -4.11
C PHE A 44 -2.09 3.38 -4.93
N LEU A 45 -1.02 3.85 -5.56
CA LEU A 45 -1.06 4.97 -6.47
C LEU A 45 -0.47 4.52 -7.80
N ALA A 46 -1.33 4.19 -8.76
CA ALA A 46 -0.89 3.78 -10.09
C ALA A 46 -1.11 4.87 -11.12
N ASN A 47 -2.12 5.71 -10.91
CA ASN A 47 -2.45 6.78 -11.85
C ASN A 47 -2.04 8.12 -11.27
N PRO A 48 -1.16 8.88 -11.94
CA PRO A 48 -0.71 10.18 -11.41
C PRO A 48 -1.84 11.17 -11.11
N GLN A 49 -3.00 11.00 -11.73
CA GLN A 49 -4.14 11.86 -11.43
C GLN A 49 -4.59 11.79 -9.99
N TYR A 50 -4.32 10.66 -9.32
CA TYR A 50 -4.73 10.49 -7.93
C TYR A 50 -3.67 10.89 -6.93
N ARG A 51 -2.51 11.38 -7.42
CA ARG A 51 -1.43 11.81 -6.52
C ARG A 51 -1.89 12.86 -5.54
N LYS A 52 -2.86 13.69 -5.92
CA LYS A 52 -3.39 14.74 -5.05
C LYS A 52 -4.09 14.20 -3.82
N TYR A 53 -4.55 12.95 -3.85
CA TYR A 53 -5.22 12.35 -2.70
C TYR A 53 -4.24 11.75 -1.70
N LEU A 54 -2.97 11.62 -2.09
CA LEU A 54 -1.98 10.96 -1.26
C LEU A 54 -1.78 11.65 0.10
N PRO A 55 -1.62 12.97 0.17
CA PRO A 55 -1.42 13.63 1.46
C PRO A 55 -2.60 13.51 2.41
N GLU A 56 -3.80 13.31 1.88
CA GLU A 56 -5.01 13.25 2.69
C GLU A 56 -5.45 11.83 2.98
N SER A 57 -4.77 10.84 2.41
CA SER A 57 -5.18 9.45 2.60
C SER A 57 -4.89 9.00 4.02
N ARG A 58 -5.81 8.21 4.56
CA ARG A 58 -5.65 7.61 5.88
C ARG A 58 -5.16 6.18 5.81
N ALA A 59 -4.72 5.74 4.64
CA ALA A 59 -4.23 4.38 4.46
C ALA A 59 -3.08 4.11 5.41
N GLY A 60 -3.04 2.91 5.96
CA GLY A 60 -1.93 2.50 6.81
C GLY A 60 -0.63 2.43 6.03
N ALA A 61 -0.71 2.05 4.76
CA ALA A 61 0.43 2.04 3.86
C ALA A 61 -0.05 2.20 2.42
N VAL A 62 0.85 2.63 1.54
CA VAL A 62 0.51 2.84 0.13
C VAL A 62 1.61 2.25 -0.75
N LEU A 63 1.20 1.50 -1.78
CA LEU A 63 2.13 1.02 -2.80
C LEU A 63 2.46 2.18 -3.73
N LEU A 64 3.74 2.52 -3.83
CA LEU A 64 4.21 3.68 -4.58
C LEU A 64 5.45 3.32 -5.37
N THR A 65 5.72 4.08 -6.44
CA THR A 65 7.04 4.04 -7.06
C THR A 65 8.01 4.79 -6.17
N ALA A 66 9.31 4.60 -6.40
CA ALA A 66 10.32 5.29 -5.59
C ALA A 66 10.19 6.81 -5.71
N ALA A 67 9.86 7.31 -6.91
CA ALA A 67 9.71 8.74 -7.11
C ALA A 67 8.57 9.33 -6.28
N ASP A 68 7.45 8.62 -6.21
CA ASP A 68 6.31 9.10 -5.42
C ASP A 68 6.55 8.90 -3.92
N ALA A 69 7.28 7.85 -3.55
CA ALA A 69 7.57 7.58 -2.15
C ALA A 69 8.48 8.63 -1.53
N ASP A 70 9.36 9.24 -2.33
CA ASP A 70 10.29 10.24 -1.82
C ASP A 70 9.59 11.46 -1.22
N GLY A 71 8.42 11.80 -1.71
CA GLY A 71 7.68 12.93 -1.19
C GLY A 71 6.57 12.56 -0.20
N PHE A 72 6.48 11.29 0.13
CA PHE A 72 5.38 10.80 0.97
C PHE A 72 5.86 10.62 2.40
N ALA A 73 5.14 11.24 3.34
CA ALA A 73 5.51 11.22 4.75
C ALA A 73 5.06 9.97 5.48
N GLY A 74 4.15 9.20 4.92
CA GLY A 74 3.60 8.00 5.56
C GLY A 74 4.38 6.74 5.24
N THR A 75 3.82 5.60 5.61
CA THR A 75 4.41 4.30 5.34
C THR A 75 4.13 3.89 3.90
N ALA A 76 5.15 3.41 3.21
CA ALA A 76 5.04 3.05 1.81
C ALA A 76 5.67 1.70 1.52
N LEU A 77 5.13 1.02 0.52
CA LEU A 77 5.78 -0.11 -0.13
C LEU A 77 6.26 0.36 -1.50
N VAL A 78 7.55 0.35 -1.71
CA VAL A 78 8.13 0.84 -2.96
C VAL A 78 8.24 -0.29 -3.96
N VAL A 79 7.62 -0.12 -5.11
CA VAL A 79 7.58 -1.13 -6.17
C VAL A 79 7.75 -0.43 -7.53
N ALA A 80 8.14 -1.20 -8.53
CA ALA A 80 8.24 -0.66 -9.88
C ALA A 80 6.87 -0.41 -10.50
N ASN A 81 5.90 -1.27 -10.19
CA ASN A 81 4.56 -1.16 -10.76
C ASN A 81 3.52 -1.37 -9.67
N PRO A 82 3.01 -0.27 -9.06
CA PRO A 82 2.03 -0.39 -7.98
C PRO A 82 0.75 -1.11 -8.37
N TYR A 83 0.30 -0.94 -9.61
CA TYR A 83 -0.93 -1.59 -10.06
C TYR A 83 -0.77 -3.11 -10.06
N LEU A 84 0.32 -3.62 -10.62
CA LEU A 84 0.58 -5.05 -10.65
C LEU A 84 0.74 -5.62 -9.25
N ALA A 85 1.44 -4.89 -8.38
CA ALA A 85 1.63 -5.33 -7.00
C ALA A 85 0.27 -5.42 -6.29
N TYR A 86 -0.56 -4.41 -6.46
CA TYR A 86 -1.88 -4.39 -5.83
C TYR A 86 -2.73 -5.55 -6.34
N ALA A 87 -2.72 -5.78 -7.66
CA ALA A 87 -3.48 -6.87 -8.25
C ALA A 87 -3.00 -8.22 -7.71
N SER A 88 -1.69 -8.39 -7.55
CA SER A 88 -1.14 -9.62 -6.99
C SER A 88 -1.62 -9.83 -5.56
N LEU A 89 -1.58 -8.79 -4.74
CA LEU A 89 -2.01 -8.88 -3.36
C LEU A 89 -3.50 -9.15 -3.22
N SER A 90 -4.30 -8.71 -4.18
CA SER A 90 -5.73 -8.92 -4.13
C SER A 90 -6.14 -10.38 -4.27
N HIS A 91 -5.20 -11.25 -4.65
CA HIS A 91 -5.45 -12.67 -4.74
C HIS A 91 -5.10 -13.45 -3.47
N LEU A 92 -4.63 -12.77 -2.45
CA LEU A 92 -4.29 -13.46 -1.20
C LEU A 92 -5.50 -13.83 -0.34
#